data_590ca3efb09db2f79d31d3f66a24891f
#
_entry.id   590ca3efb09db2f79d31d3f66a24891f
#
_cell.length_a   1.000
_cell.length_b   1.000
_cell.length_c   1.000
_cell.angle_alpha   90.00
_cell.angle_beta   90.00
_cell.angle_gamma   90.00
#
_symmetry.space_group_name_H-M   'P 1'
#
loop_
_entity.id
_entity.type
_entity.pdbx_description
1 polymer ?
#
loop_
_entity_poly.entity_id
_entity_poly.type
_entity_poly.pdbx_seq_one_letter_code
_entity_poly.pdbx_strand_id
1 'polypeptide(L)'
;MDSSVCLPTQLGWQSYFPYQTVSSKEILPIENYDRETSSILLPVKEINRLKRQYVFQSASQVEHFIFNKKEVIPVLAEIYWHLVDKFQGSPVYLELSSDPEENYEGLFVEVGSVLPLDESMTLLDQIVDWFIESVPDEIREYLTITLK
;
A
#
# COMPACT_ATOMS: atom_id res chain seq x y z
N MET A 1 26.65 26.04 14.00
CA MET A 1 26.28 25.89 13.89
C MET A 1 26.14 25.34 13.54
N ASP A 2 26.08 25.34 13.48
CA ASP A 2 25.73 24.79 13.27
C ASP A 2 25.50 24.09 12.89
N SER A 3 25.81 24.14 12.88
CA SER A 3 25.45 23.52 12.66
C SER A 3 25.09 22.79 12.36
N SER A 4 25.22 22.87 12.42
CA SER A 4 24.68 22.36 12.31
C SER A 4 24.26 21.79 11.98
N VAL A 5 24.35 21.89 11.97
CA VAL A 5 23.74 21.58 11.75
C VAL A 5 23.41 21.02 11.34
N CYS A 6 23.41 21.03 11.35
CA CYS A 6 22.91 20.71 11.05
C CYS A 6 22.63 20.00 10.68
N LEU A 7 22.56 19.78 10.72
CA LEU A 7 22.09 19.23 10.49
C LEU A 7 21.69 18.61 10.19
N PRO A 8 21.74 18.64 10.32
CA PRO A 8 21.12 18.05 10.08
C PRO A 8 20.49 17.56 9.76
N THR A 9 20.05 17.67 9.90
CA THR A 9 19.28 17.49 9.74
C THR A 9 18.86 17.16 9.14
N GLN A 10 18.79 17.25 9.14
CA GLN A 10 18.34 17.06 8.62
C GLN A 10 18.19 16.36 8.35
N LEU A 11 18.24 16.09 8.62
CA LEU A 11 18.09 15.42 8.46
C LEU A 11 17.63 14.69 8.51
N GLY A 12 17.36 14.75 8.84
CA GLY A 12 16.94 13.95 9.19
C GLY A 12 16.12 13.04 8.79
N TRP A 13 15.26 12.90 8.55
CA TRP A 13 14.59 11.91 8.22
C TRP A 13 14.82 11.47 6.98
N GLN A 14 15.18 11.81 6.59
CA GLN A 14 15.58 11.31 5.64
C GLN A 14 16.22 10.41 5.84
N SER A 15 16.41 10.62 6.65
CA SER A 15 17.06 9.82 6.91
C SER A 15 16.58 8.73 7.21
N TYR A 16 15.96 8.56 7.49
CA TYR A 16 15.63 7.60 7.72
C TYR A 16 15.57 6.85 6.85
N PHE A 17 15.63 7.05 6.21
CA PHE A 17 15.79 6.41 5.40
C PHE A 17 16.82 6.09 5.17
N PRO A 18 17.25 6.40 5.69
CA PRO A 18 18.43 6.24 5.38
C PRO A 18 18.82 5.07 4.94
N TYR A 19 18.53 4.29 5.31
CA TYR A 19 18.99 3.17 5.00
C TYR A 19 19.33 3.03 3.71
N GLN A 20 18.73 3.58 3.11
CA GLN A 20 18.92 3.38 1.89
C GLN A 20 20.15 3.59 1.33
N THR A 21 20.54 4.38 1.70
CA THR A 21 21.63 4.76 1.09
C THR A 21 22.79 4.07 1.24
N VAL A 22 23.01 3.84 2.29
CA VAL A 22 24.16 3.37 2.65
C VAL A 22 24.66 2.29 1.96
N SER A 23 23.99 1.37 1.92
CA SER A 23 24.46 0.21 1.46
C SER A 23 24.80 0.22 0.07
N SER A 24 24.43 1.17 -0.56
CA SER A 24 24.56 1.14 -1.95
C SER A 24 25.94 0.93 -2.40
N LYS A 25 26.92 1.41 -1.79
CA LYS A 25 28.18 1.23 -2.31
C LYS A 25 28.69 -0.10 -2.26
N GLU A 26 28.36 -0.81 -1.32
CA GLU A 26 28.90 -2.10 -1.21
C GLU A 26 28.37 -3.02 -2.20
N ILE A 27 27.35 -2.66 -2.87
CA ILE A 27 26.75 -3.57 -3.74
C ILE A 27 27.23 -3.52 -5.12
N LEU A 28 28.14 -2.71 -5.41
CA LEU A 28 28.63 -2.59 -6.73
C LEU A 28 28.94 -3.86 -7.45
N PRO A 29 29.63 -4.76 -6.85
CA PRO A 29 30.04 -5.94 -7.59
C PRO A 29 28.90 -6.80 -8.04
N ILE A 30 27.77 -6.67 -7.42
CA ILE A 30 26.68 -7.51 -7.82
C ILE A 30 25.62 -6.76 -8.49
N GLU A 31 25.87 -5.57 -8.91
CA GLU A 31 24.92 -4.84 -9.57
C GLU A 31 24.23 -5.53 -10.68
N ASN A 32 24.95 -6.10 -11.57
CA ASN A 32 24.36 -6.74 -12.70
C ASN A 32 23.59 -7.97 -12.35
N TYR A 33 24.12 -8.72 -11.41
CA TYR A 33 23.46 -9.92 -10.98
C TYR A 33 22.12 -9.61 -10.40
N ASP A 34 22.02 -8.51 -9.68
CA ASP A 34 20.81 -8.21 -8.99
C ASP A 34 19.74 -7.55 -9.79
N ARG A 35 19.98 -7.23 -11.02
CA ARG A 35 19.00 -6.53 -11.78
C ARG A 35 17.70 -7.30 -11.89
N GLU A 36 17.76 -8.54 -12.27
CA GLU A 36 16.56 -9.33 -12.36
C GLU A 36 16.03 -9.71 -11.01
N THR A 37 16.93 -9.99 -10.09
CA THR A 37 16.55 -10.34 -8.74
C THR A 37 15.80 -9.20 -8.09
N SER A 38 16.23 -7.96 -8.34
CA SER A 38 15.55 -6.83 -7.76
C SER A 38 14.15 -6.68 -8.28
N SER A 39 13.92 -6.98 -9.54
CA SER A 39 12.60 -6.82 -10.09
C SER A 39 11.61 -7.80 -9.50
N ILE A 40 12.11 -8.87 -8.87
CA ILE A 40 11.24 -9.81 -8.19
C ILE A 40 11.17 -9.53 -6.71
N LEU A 41 12.30 -9.20 -6.11
CA LEU A 41 12.35 -9.00 -4.66
C LEU A 41 11.56 -7.79 -4.17
N LEU A 42 11.56 -6.69 -4.93
CA LEU A 42 10.84 -5.51 -4.48
C LEU A 42 9.34 -5.75 -4.34
N PRO A 43 8.69 -6.34 -5.34
CA PRO A 43 7.26 -6.62 -5.17
C PRO A 43 6.98 -7.58 -4.02
N VAL A 44 7.85 -8.56 -3.81
CA VAL A 44 7.66 -9.51 -2.72
C VAL A 44 7.74 -8.80 -1.37
N LYS A 45 8.72 -7.90 -1.21
CA LYS A 45 8.84 -7.16 0.03
C LYS A 45 7.64 -6.26 0.27
N GLU A 46 7.16 -5.62 -0.78
CA GLU A 46 6.01 -4.74 -0.64
C GLU A 46 4.76 -5.53 -0.31
N ILE A 47 4.59 -6.68 -0.93
CA ILE A 47 3.44 -7.53 -0.64
C ILE A 47 3.51 -8.00 0.82
N ASN A 48 4.69 -8.37 1.30
CA ASN A 48 4.83 -8.79 2.69
C ASN A 48 4.50 -7.65 3.64
N ARG A 49 4.84 -6.42 3.28
CA ARG A 49 4.47 -5.28 4.09
C ARG A 49 2.96 -5.11 4.13
N LEU A 50 2.30 -5.25 2.98
CA LEU A 50 0.85 -5.14 2.93
C LEU A 50 0.19 -6.25 3.74
N LYS A 51 0.79 -7.42 3.80
CA LYS A 51 0.23 -8.52 4.58
C LYS A 51 0.28 -8.23 6.07
N ARG A 52 1.15 -7.35 6.50
CA ARG A 52 1.18 -6.94 7.90
C ARG A 52 0.15 -5.85 8.20
N GLN A 53 -0.30 -5.16 7.16
CA GLN A 53 -1.27 -4.08 7.33
C GLN A 53 -2.69 -4.56 7.10
N TYR A 54 -2.90 -5.37 6.09
CA TYR A 54 -4.22 -5.85 5.72
C TYR A 54 -4.36 -7.34 6.05
N VAL A 55 -5.60 -7.76 6.30
CA VAL A 55 -5.90 -9.18 6.42
C VAL A 55 -6.26 -9.65 5.01
N PHE A 56 -5.45 -10.51 4.43
CA PHE A 56 -5.68 -11.00 3.07
C PHE A 56 -6.69 -12.14 3.10
N GLN A 57 -7.81 -11.96 2.41
CA GLN A 57 -8.79 -13.03 2.23
C GLN A 57 -8.35 -13.81 1.01
N SER A 58 -8.20 -15.12 1.14
CA SER A 58 -7.67 -15.96 0.06
C SER A 58 -6.32 -15.41 -0.36
N ALA A 59 -5.38 -15.47 0.55
CA ALA A 59 -4.11 -14.75 0.41
C ALA A 59 -3.39 -15.02 -0.90
N SER A 60 -3.38 -16.26 -1.38
CA SER A 60 -2.63 -16.56 -2.60
C SER A 60 -3.22 -15.84 -3.81
N GLN A 61 -4.53 -15.70 -3.86
CA GLN A 61 -5.16 -15.01 -4.96
C GLN A 61 -4.88 -13.51 -4.92
N VAL A 62 -4.94 -12.93 -3.72
CA VAL A 62 -4.66 -11.51 -3.55
C VAL A 62 -3.20 -11.23 -3.90
N GLU A 63 -2.29 -12.07 -3.43
CA GLU A 63 -0.87 -11.89 -3.73
C GLU A 63 -0.60 -11.98 -5.22
N HIS A 64 -1.23 -12.93 -5.89
CA HIS A 64 -1.05 -13.10 -7.30
C HIS A 64 -1.54 -11.87 -8.08
N PHE A 65 -2.69 -11.36 -7.69
CA PHE A 65 -3.23 -10.16 -8.33
C PHE A 65 -2.28 -8.97 -8.15
N ILE A 66 -1.82 -8.75 -6.92
CA ILE A 66 -0.94 -7.62 -6.65
C ILE A 66 0.38 -7.77 -7.40
N PHE A 67 0.90 -8.99 -7.47
CA PHE A 67 2.15 -9.20 -8.16
C PHE A 67 2.02 -8.85 -9.64
N ASN A 68 0.85 -9.11 -10.22
CA ASN A 68 0.61 -8.79 -11.62
C ASN A 68 0.18 -7.34 -11.86
N LYS A 69 -0.28 -6.67 -10.83
CA LYS A 69 -0.71 -5.27 -10.93
C LYS A 69 0.04 -4.45 -9.89
N LYS A 70 1.35 -4.34 -10.06
CA LYS A 70 2.20 -3.72 -9.05
C LYS A 70 1.87 -2.26 -8.81
N GLU A 71 1.24 -1.62 -9.76
CA GLU A 71 0.89 -0.21 -9.63
C GLU A 71 -0.11 0.04 -8.52
N VAL A 72 -0.81 -0.99 -8.04
CA VAL A 72 -1.75 -0.78 -6.93
C VAL A 72 -1.03 -0.74 -5.58
N ILE A 73 0.22 -1.19 -5.51
CA ILE A 73 0.92 -1.30 -4.23
C ILE A 73 1.03 0.04 -3.49
N PRO A 74 1.54 1.10 -4.10
CA PRO A 74 1.64 2.37 -3.35
C PRO A 74 0.28 2.94 -3.00
N VAL A 75 -0.73 2.68 -3.82
CA VAL A 75 -2.06 3.17 -3.54
C VAL A 75 -2.65 2.43 -2.35
N LEU A 76 -2.46 1.11 -2.29
CA LEU A 76 -2.93 0.34 -1.15
C LEU A 76 -2.26 0.79 0.15
N ALA A 77 -0.98 1.14 0.09
CA ALA A 77 -0.29 1.64 1.27
C ALA A 77 -0.90 2.95 1.76
N GLU A 78 -1.27 3.84 0.85
CA GLU A 78 -1.89 5.11 1.23
C GLU A 78 -3.31 4.90 1.74
N ILE A 79 -4.07 4.04 1.08
CA ILE A 79 -5.43 3.74 1.53
C ILE A 79 -5.40 3.24 2.96
N TYR A 80 -4.44 2.38 3.28
CA TYR A 80 -4.33 1.83 4.63
C TYR A 80 -4.22 2.94 5.67
N TRP A 81 -3.37 3.94 5.42
CA TRP A 81 -3.17 4.99 6.40
C TRP A 81 -4.41 5.87 6.55
N HIS A 82 -5.15 6.10 5.47
CA HIS A 82 -6.40 6.83 5.59
C HIS A 82 -7.43 6.03 6.38
N LEU A 83 -7.49 4.73 6.16
CA LEU A 83 -8.45 3.91 6.90
C LEU A 83 -8.09 3.81 8.37
N VAL A 84 -6.81 3.65 8.68
CA VAL A 84 -6.39 3.55 10.06
C VAL A 84 -6.63 4.86 10.80
N ASP A 85 -6.44 5.98 10.12
CA ASP A 85 -6.65 7.28 10.73
C ASP A 85 -8.12 7.49 11.08
N LYS A 86 -9.03 7.10 10.20
CA LYS A 86 -10.45 7.32 10.41
C LYS A 86 -11.14 6.22 11.20
N PHE A 87 -10.71 4.98 11.03
CA PHE A 87 -11.34 3.84 11.67
C PHE A 87 -10.36 3.17 12.62
N GLN A 88 -9.95 3.89 13.62
CA GLN A 88 -8.92 3.41 14.54
C GLN A 88 -9.37 2.13 15.22
N GLY A 89 -8.46 1.17 15.27
CA GLY A 89 -8.73 -0.11 15.92
C GLY A 89 -9.54 -1.08 15.09
N SER A 90 -9.92 -0.71 13.87
CA SER A 90 -10.70 -1.60 13.03
C SER A 90 -9.79 -2.37 12.08
N PRO A 91 -10.05 -3.65 11.87
CA PRO A 91 -9.25 -4.41 10.90
C PRO A 91 -9.61 -4.03 9.48
N VAL A 92 -8.64 -4.15 8.59
CA VAL A 92 -8.83 -3.83 7.19
C VAL A 92 -8.48 -5.07 6.39
N TYR A 93 -9.34 -5.42 5.45
CA TYR A 93 -9.21 -6.65 4.69
C TYR A 93 -9.01 -6.38 3.21
N LEU A 94 -8.31 -7.29 2.54
CA LEU A 94 -8.22 -7.27 1.09
C LEU A 94 -8.80 -8.57 0.57
N GLU A 95 -9.68 -8.46 -0.39
CA GLU A 95 -10.30 -9.62 -1.00
C GLU A 95 -10.32 -9.45 -2.50
N LEU A 96 -10.01 -10.51 -3.25
CA LEU A 96 -10.06 -10.46 -4.68
C LEU A 96 -11.49 -10.72 -5.15
N SER A 97 -11.99 -9.85 -5.99
CA SER A 97 -13.28 -10.03 -6.63
C SER A 97 -13.04 -10.27 -8.10
N SER A 98 -13.68 -11.29 -8.64
CA SER A 98 -13.55 -11.56 -10.06
C SER A 98 -14.90 -11.89 -10.63
N ASP A 99 -15.14 -11.41 -11.84
CA ASP A 99 -16.35 -11.68 -12.57
C ASP A 99 -15.97 -12.28 -13.91
N PRO A 100 -16.09 -13.59 -14.04
CA PRO A 100 -15.67 -14.24 -15.28
C PRO A 100 -16.49 -13.82 -16.49
N GLU A 101 -17.74 -13.41 -16.27
CA GLU A 101 -18.57 -13.03 -17.39
C GLU A 101 -18.14 -11.71 -17.99
N GLU A 102 -17.69 -10.81 -17.12
CA GLU A 102 -17.22 -9.53 -17.60
C GLU A 102 -15.71 -9.50 -17.73
N ASN A 103 -15.06 -10.60 -17.43
CA ASN A 103 -13.60 -10.71 -17.48
C ASN A 103 -12.95 -9.64 -16.62
N TYR A 104 -13.49 -9.43 -15.42
CA TYR A 104 -13.04 -8.40 -14.53
C TYR A 104 -12.42 -9.00 -13.28
N GLU A 105 -11.33 -8.42 -12.83
CA GLU A 105 -10.71 -8.75 -11.55
C GLU A 105 -10.35 -7.46 -10.86
N GLY A 106 -10.61 -7.40 -9.57
CA GLY A 106 -10.24 -6.24 -8.77
C GLY A 106 -10.16 -6.60 -7.31
N LEU A 107 -9.65 -5.67 -6.51
CA LEU A 107 -9.52 -5.87 -5.08
C LEU A 107 -10.55 -5.05 -4.33
N PHE A 108 -11.17 -5.67 -3.35
CA PHE A 108 -12.05 -4.97 -2.42
C PHE A 108 -11.21 -4.68 -1.18
N VAL A 109 -11.18 -3.41 -0.79
CA VAL A 109 -10.55 -2.98 0.44
C VAL A 109 -11.69 -2.77 1.42
N GLU A 110 -11.80 -3.64 2.43
CA GLU A 110 -12.94 -3.63 3.34
C GLU A 110 -12.50 -3.28 4.73
N VAL A 111 -13.21 -2.37 5.40
CA VAL A 111 -12.87 -2.02 6.76
C VAL A 111 -13.95 -2.59 7.68
N GLY A 112 -13.52 -3.32 8.70
CA GLY A 112 -14.44 -3.90 9.68
C GLY A 112 -14.72 -2.92 10.79
N SER A 113 -15.53 -1.92 10.50
CA SER A 113 -15.78 -0.85 11.45
C SER A 113 -16.61 -1.32 12.62
N VAL A 114 -16.27 -0.82 13.81
CA VAL A 114 -17.05 -1.08 15.01
C VAL A 114 -17.93 0.12 15.34
N LEU A 115 -17.90 1.14 14.51
CA LEU A 115 -18.72 2.34 14.73
C LEU A 115 -20.12 2.12 14.19
N PRO A 116 -21.08 2.94 14.62
CA PRO A 116 -22.42 2.89 14.02
C PRO A 116 -22.36 3.10 12.53
N LEU A 117 -23.34 2.55 11.83
CA LEU A 117 -23.35 2.58 10.38
C LEU A 117 -23.28 3.99 9.82
N ASP A 118 -24.05 4.91 10.40
CA ASP A 118 -24.07 6.28 9.89
C ASP A 118 -22.72 6.94 9.99
N GLU A 119 -22.04 6.75 11.11
CA GLU A 119 -20.70 7.30 11.29
C GLU A 119 -19.73 6.64 10.34
N SER A 120 -19.82 5.33 10.19
CA SER A 120 -18.93 4.61 9.30
C SER A 120 -19.09 5.07 7.88
N MET A 121 -20.32 5.28 7.44
CA MET A 121 -20.56 5.74 6.07
C MET A 121 -20.00 7.15 5.84
N THR A 122 -20.16 8.02 6.82
CA THR A 122 -19.63 9.37 6.70
C THR A 122 -18.11 9.36 6.57
N LEU A 123 -17.44 8.55 7.38
CA LEU A 123 -15.98 8.45 7.31
C LEU A 123 -15.54 7.80 6.01
N LEU A 124 -16.27 6.79 5.57
CA LEU A 124 -15.95 6.13 4.33
C LEU A 124 -16.06 7.08 3.15
N ASP A 125 -17.11 7.90 3.14
CA ASP A 125 -17.29 8.87 2.06
C ASP A 125 -16.11 9.83 1.97
N GLN A 126 -15.55 10.24 3.09
CA GLN A 126 -14.40 11.12 3.09
C GLN A 126 -13.19 10.44 2.45
N ILE A 127 -13.01 9.16 2.73
CA ILE A 127 -11.89 8.42 2.17
C ILE A 127 -12.11 8.20 0.67
N VAL A 128 -13.34 7.89 0.27
CA VAL A 128 -13.64 7.68 -1.14
C VAL A 128 -13.46 8.97 -1.92
N ASP A 129 -13.84 10.11 -1.34
CA ASP A 129 -13.62 11.39 -2.00
C ASP A 129 -12.14 11.63 -2.25
N TRP A 130 -11.31 11.39 -1.23
CA TRP A 130 -9.86 11.49 -1.40
C TRP A 130 -9.38 10.53 -2.49
N PHE A 131 -9.88 9.31 -2.46
CA PHE A 131 -9.47 8.27 -3.39
C PHE A 131 -9.77 8.69 -4.84
N ILE A 132 -10.96 9.23 -5.06
CA ILE A 132 -11.37 9.65 -6.39
C ILE A 132 -10.52 10.84 -6.86
N GLU A 133 -10.19 11.74 -5.96
CA GLU A 133 -9.45 12.93 -6.35
C GLU A 133 -7.96 12.67 -6.53
N SER A 134 -7.42 11.70 -5.80
CA SER A 134 -5.97 11.53 -5.72
C SER A 134 -5.42 10.38 -6.53
N VAL A 135 -6.24 9.40 -6.86
CA VAL A 135 -5.76 8.18 -7.51
C VAL A 135 -6.19 8.18 -8.97
N PRO A 136 -5.27 7.88 -9.89
CA PRO A 136 -5.62 7.87 -11.33
C PRO A 136 -6.68 6.84 -11.66
N ASP A 137 -7.48 7.13 -12.67
CA ASP A 137 -8.56 6.26 -13.09
C ASP A 137 -8.08 4.85 -13.40
N GLU A 138 -6.92 4.74 -14.01
CA GLU A 138 -6.40 3.44 -14.42
C GLU A 138 -6.18 2.52 -13.24
N ILE A 139 -5.90 3.09 -12.07
CA ILE A 139 -5.70 2.28 -10.88
C ILE A 139 -7.00 2.11 -10.13
N ARG A 140 -7.84 3.16 -10.13
CA ARG A 140 -9.10 3.09 -9.40
C ARG A 140 -10.01 1.99 -9.92
N GLU A 141 -9.89 1.66 -11.20
CA GLU A 141 -10.77 0.62 -11.74
C GLU A 141 -10.48 -0.75 -11.13
N TYR A 142 -9.32 -0.93 -10.49
CA TYR A 142 -8.99 -2.20 -9.88
C TYR A 142 -9.28 -2.25 -8.39
N LEU A 143 -9.72 -1.16 -7.79
CA LEU A 143 -9.86 -1.09 -6.33
C LEU A 143 -11.23 -0.55 -5.95
N THR A 144 -11.82 -1.17 -4.94
CA THR A 144 -13.09 -0.70 -4.37
C THR A 144 -12.95 -0.65 -2.86
N ILE A 145 -13.30 0.49 -2.26
CA ILE A 145 -13.21 0.66 -0.81
C ILE A 145 -14.62 0.59 -0.24
N THR A 146 -14.84 -0.27 0.75
CA THR A 146 -16.17 -0.46 1.27
C THR A 146 -16.12 -0.90 2.74
N LEU A 147 -17.27 -0.96 3.38
CA LEU A 147 -17.38 -1.52 4.72
C LEU A 147 -17.57 -3.01 4.62
N LYS A 148 -17.02 -3.72 5.61
CA LYS A 148 -17.17 -5.17 5.62
C LYS A 148 -18.49 -5.56 6.26
#